data_6d04cf32ee6600924e481255658dad25
#
_entry.id   6d04cf32ee6600924e481255658dad25
#
_cell.length_a   1.000
_cell.length_b   1.000
_cell.length_c   1.000
_cell.angle_alpha   90.00
_cell.angle_beta   90.00
_cell.angle_gamma   90.00
#
_symmetry.space_group_name_H-M   'P 1'
#
loop_
_entity.id
_entity.type
_entity.pdbx_description
1 polymer ?
#
loop_
_entity_poly.entity_id
_entity_poly.type
_entity_poly.pdbx_seq_one_letter_code
_entity_poly.pdbx_strand_id
1 'polypeptide(L)'
;MANSQVLSTDQISFFKESGYLILENCIEPDLLATWQEQFWWCLNSSFDDPDSWPTDQTFIGRWRFTPPCPNISAVPMVQAAADQLSGGNFIGGGGAPIIKWPDSGGQWSLPRSSHIDGYGPPSQHPEGGLVLGATTNLHDVESKGGCFVYWPGSHLSTYDYLVRHPEQINGSFLDNEGWNYTEFSKGATEGPTEFHAPAGTVILWHGFMCHNGSPNVNTTPRIGIFGRWHYKKLEEMRYDILDDLWKHWGI
;
A
#
# COMPACT_ATOMS: atom_id res chain seq x y z
N MET A 1 14.54 17.05 -18.40
CA MET A 1 15.37 16.56 -17.28
C MET A 1 15.55 15.07 -17.53
N ALA A 2 16.79 14.55 -17.53
CA ALA A 2 17.02 13.11 -17.70
C ALA A 2 16.32 12.39 -16.54
N ASN A 3 15.43 11.45 -16.86
CA ASN A 3 14.88 10.52 -15.86
C ASN A 3 16.08 9.75 -15.28
N SER A 4 16.45 10.05 -14.04
CA SER A 4 17.46 9.26 -13.34
C SER A 4 16.84 7.88 -13.11
N GLN A 5 17.38 6.88 -13.80
CA GLN A 5 16.98 5.49 -13.62
C GLN A 5 17.40 5.08 -12.21
N VAL A 6 16.43 4.94 -11.30
CA VAL A 6 16.65 4.56 -9.89
C VAL A 6 16.41 3.07 -9.65
N LEU A 7 15.59 2.43 -10.50
CA LEU A 7 15.33 0.99 -10.47
C LEU A 7 16.11 0.30 -11.57
N SER A 8 16.73 -0.84 -11.25
CA SER A 8 17.37 -1.71 -12.22
C SER A 8 16.32 -2.46 -13.06
N THR A 9 16.77 -3.02 -14.20
CA THR A 9 15.92 -3.89 -15.03
C THR A 9 15.40 -5.10 -14.24
N ASP A 10 16.24 -5.68 -13.38
CA ASP A 10 15.84 -6.84 -12.57
C ASP A 10 14.77 -6.47 -11.53
N GLN A 11 14.86 -5.28 -10.93
CA GLN A 11 13.82 -4.78 -10.01
C GLN A 11 12.49 -4.53 -10.73
N ILE A 12 12.53 -4.00 -11.95
CA ILE A 12 11.32 -3.82 -12.77
C ILE A 12 10.72 -5.16 -13.14
N SER A 13 11.55 -6.14 -13.59
CA SER A 13 11.09 -7.49 -13.89
C SER A 13 10.46 -8.16 -12.67
N PHE A 14 11.11 -8.05 -11.51
CA PHE A 14 10.56 -8.55 -10.26
C PHE A 14 9.22 -7.91 -9.90
N PHE A 15 9.07 -6.58 -10.06
CA PHE A 15 7.79 -5.91 -9.83
C PHE A 15 6.69 -6.43 -10.77
N LYS A 16 7.02 -6.68 -12.03
CA LYS A 16 6.06 -7.25 -13.01
C LYS A 16 5.63 -8.67 -12.66
N GLU A 17 6.53 -9.47 -12.11
CA GLU A 17 6.26 -10.87 -11.73
C GLU A 17 5.57 -10.98 -10.38
N SER A 18 6.00 -10.19 -9.41
CA SER A 18 5.59 -10.33 -8.00
C SER A 18 4.55 -9.32 -7.55
N GLY A 19 4.39 -8.19 -8.27
CA GLY A 19 3.43 -7.13 -7.96
C GLY A 19 3.87 -6.18 -6.86
N TYR A 20 5.09 -6.32 -6.34
CA TYR A 20 5.65 -5.45 -5.31
C TYR A 20 7.15 -5.24 -5.47
N LEU A 21 7.67 -4.23 -4.79
CA LEU A 21 9.10 -3.96 -4.69
C LEU A 21 9.41 -3.31 -3.33
N ILE A 22 10.42 -3.80 -2.62
CA ILE A 22 10.88 -3.23 -1.36
C ILE A 22 12.05 -2.30 -1.63
N LEU A 23 11.96 -1.08 -1.13
CA LEU A 23 13.00 -0.06 -1.18
C LEU A 23 13.49 0.18 0.25
N GLU A 24 14.70 -0.29 0.55
CA GLU A 24 15.31 -0.13 1.86
C GLU A 24 15.99 1.25 1.98
N ASN A 25 16.00 1.80 3.19
CA ASN A 25 16.74 3.02 3.53
C ASN A 25 16.46 4.21 2.59
N CYS A 26 15.23 4.35 2.11
CA CYS A 26 14.91 5.40 1.13
C CYS A 26 14.32 6.68 1.76
N ILE A 27 13.96 6.66 3.03
CA ILE A 27 13.52 7.84 3.78
C ILE A 27 14.68 8.30 4.68
N GLU A 28 15.13 9.52 4.45
CA GLU A 28 16.21 10.11 5.25
C GLU A 28 15.83 10.16 6.74
N PRO A 29 16.76 9.84 7.65
CA PRO A 29 16.48 9.77 9.09
C PRO A 29 15.86 11.04 9.68
N ASP A 30 16.33 12.23 9.28
CA ASP A 30 15.80 13.51 9.76
C ASP A 30 14.35 13.74 9.31
N LEU A 31 14.02 13.33 8.09
CA LEU A 31 12.65 13.41 7.58
C LEU A 31 11.74 12.44 8.32
N LEU A 32 12.21 11.22 8.57
CA LEU A 32 11.46 10.22 9.32
C LEU A 32 11.21 10.68 10.76
N ALA A 33 12.23 11.22 11.43
CA ALA A 33 12.10 11.79 12.78
C ALA A 33 11.06 12.91 12.81
N THR A 34 11.08 13.82 11.82
CA THR A 34 10.09 14.88 11.68
C THR A 34 8.66 14.32 11.55
N TRP A 35 8.48 13.25 10.78
CA TRP A 35 7.17 12.61 10.64
C TRP A 35 6.71 11.93 11.93
N GLN A 36 7.62 11.29 12.67
CA GLN A 36 7.34 10.70 13.97
C GLN A 36 6.89 11.75 14.98
N GLU A 37 7.64 12.87 15.11
CA GLU A 37 7.30 13.97 15.99
C GLU A 37 5.91 14.55 15.68
N GLN A 38 5.65 14.84 14.41
CA GLN A 38 4.34 15.37 13.99
C GLN A 38 3.20 14.40 14.28
N PHE A 39 3.42 13.10 14.04
CA PHE A 39 2.42 12.09 14.30
C PHE A 39 2.03 12.05 15.78
N TRP A 40 3.01 11.94 16.67
CA TRP A 40 2.76 11.88 18.11
C TRP A 40 2.21 13.20 18.67
N TRP A 41 2.67 14.32 18.16
CA TRP A 41 2.08 15.61 18.49
C TRP A 41 0.60 15.71 18.11
N CYS A 42 0.21 15.23 16.94
CA CYS A 42 -1.20 15.22 16.52
C CYS A 42 -2.10 14.36 17.41
N LEU A 43 -1.56 13.34 18.03
CA LEU A 43 -2.28 12.48 18.99
C LEU A 43 -2.28 13.04 20.41
N ASN A 44 -1.46 14.05 20.70
CA ASN A 44 -1.15 14.51 22.05
C ASN A 44 -0.67 13.34 22.95
N SER A 45 0.25 12.52 22.42
CA SER A 45 0.71 11.24 22.97
C SER A 45 2.19 11.06 22.68
N SER A 46 2.81 10.01 23.20
CA SER A 46 4.21 9.67 22.97
C SER A 46 4.38 8.19 22.66
N PHE A 47 5.38 7.86 21.82
CA PHE A 47 5.74 6.46 21.54
C PHE A 47 6.17 5.70 22.79
N ASP A 48 6.91 6.38 23.69
CA ASP A 48 7.50 5.78 24.89
C ASP A 48 6.53 5.77 26.10
N ASP A 49 5.29 6.26 25.93
CA ASP A 49 4.29 6.31 26.99
C ASP A 49 3.00 5.58 26.54
N PRO A 50 2.92 4.26 26.73
CA PRO A 50 1.77 3.45 26.35
C PRO A 50 0.45 3.89 27.00
N ASP A 51 0.50 4.47 28.19
CA ASP A 51 -0.71 4.94 28.90
C ASP A 51 -1.32 6.17 28.24
N SER A 52 -0.54 6.87 27.40
CA SER A 52 -1.01 8.03 26.62
C SER A 52 -1.68 7.65 25.30
N TRP A 53 -1.63 6.40 24.87
CA TRP A 53 -2.10 6.00 23.54
C TRP A 53 -3.63 6.02 23.42
N PRO A 54 -4.19 6.75 22.44
CA PRO A 54 -5.62 6.77 22.17
C PRO A 54 -6.03 5.52 21.36
N THR A 55 -6.14 4.37 22.02
CA THR A 55 -6.31 3.04 21.39
C THR A 55 -7.62 2.86 20.64
N ASP A 56 -8.59 3.75 20.82
CA ASP A 56 -9.84 3.84 20.07
C ASP A 56 -9.67 4.56 18.71
N GLN A 57 -8.55 5.27 18.53
CA GLN A 57 -8.25 5.99 17.30
C GLN A 57 -7.32 5.19 16.40
N THR A 58 -7.81 4.67 15.28
CA THR A 58 -7.03 3.84 14.34
C THR A 58 -6.64 4.56 13.06
N PHE A 59 -7.11 5.80 12.87
CA PHE A 59 -6.87 6.62 11.68
C PHE A 59 -6.70 8.09 12.02
N ILE A 60 -5.77 8.77 11.34
CA ILE A 60 -5.58 10.22 11.44
C ILE A 60 -5.70 10.84 10.05
N GLY A 61 -6.64 11.76 9.88
CA GLY A 61 -6.79 12.49 8.62
C GLY A 61 -5.57 13.39 8.34
N ARG A 62 -5.13 13.44 7.09
CA ARG A 62 -3.99 14.26 6.64
C ARG A 62 -4.09 15.74 7.02
N TRP A 63 -5.29 16.28 7.09
CA TRP A 63 -5.56 17.68 7.46
C TRP A 63 -5.11 18.05 8.88
N ARG A 64 -4.82 17.05 9.74
CA ARG A 64 -4.30 17.27 11.10
C ARG A 64 -2.79 17.53 11.14
N PHE A 65 -2.09 17.29 10.03
CA PHE A 65 -0.66 17.50 9.94
C PHE A 65 -0.34 18.85 9.31
N THR A 66 0.68 19.53 9.84
CA THR A 66 1.31 20.67 9.19
C THR A 66 2.44 20.21 8.28
N PRO A 67 2.76 20.94 7.19
CA PRO A 67 3.92 20.60 6.38
C PRO A 67 5.24 20.65 7.20
N PRO A 68 6.19 19.71 6.97
CA PRO A 68 6.09 18.55 6.10
C PRO A 68 5.32 17.41 6.76
N CYS A 69 4.07 17.22 6.37
CA CYS A 69 3.29 16.06 6.83
C CYS A 69 3.86 14.76 6.25
N PRO A 70 3.61 13.58 6.87
CA PRO A 70 3.95 12.32 6.26
C PRO A 70 3.38 12.22 4.84
N ASN A 71 4.27 12.22 3.85
CA ASN A 71 3.92 12.18 2.43
C ASN A 71 4.97 11.41 1.66
N ILE A 72 4.65 10.18 1.28
CA ILE A 72 5.58 9.27 0.62
C ILE A 72 6.07 9.85 -0.72
N SER A 73 5.24 10.61 -1.44
CA SER A 73 5.68 11.26 -2.69
C SER A 73 6.68 12.40 -2.48
N ALA A 74 6.86 12.89 -1.26
CA ALA A 74 7.90 13.85 -0.94
C ALA A 74 9.29 13.21 -0.77
N VAL A 75 9.38 11.87 -0.75
CA VAL A 75 10.64 11.13 -0.70
C VAL A 75 11.19 10.99 -2.12
N PRO A 76 12.33 11.63 -2.47
CA PRO A 76 12.79 11.74 -3.87
C PRO A 76 13.00 10.38 -4.54
N MET A 77 13.58 9.41 -3.80
CA MET A 77 13.82 8.07 -4.33
C MET A 77 12.52 7.33 -4.63
N VAL A 78 11.52 7.44 -3.75
CA VAL A 78 10.22 6.78 -3.92
C VAL A 78 9.45 7.42 -5.08
N GLN A 79 9.44 8.75 -5.18
CA GLN A 79 8.81 9.43 -6.31
C GLN A 79 9.48 9.07 -7.63
N ALA A 80 10.83 9.02 -7.68
CA ALA A 80 11.56 8.64 -8.89
C ALA A 80 11.28 7.17 -9.29
N ALA A 81 11.17 6.27 -8.33
CA ALA A 81 10.77 4.88 -8.58
C ALA A 81 9.32 4.79 -9.12
N ALA A 82 8.41 5.54 -8.52
CA ALA A 82 7.02 5.63 -9.00
C ALA A 82 6.94 6.20 -10.42
N ASP A 83 7.71 7.25 -10.71
CA ASP A 83 7.77 7.85 -12.05
C ASP A 83 8.37 6.88 -13.08
N GLN A 84 9.39 6.09 -12.69
CA GLN A 84 9.99 5.10 -13.58
C GLN A 84 9.00 3.96 -13.88
N LEU A 85 8.32 3.40 -12.87
CA LEU A 85 7.31 2.36 -13.06
C LEU A 85 6.11 2.84 -13.88
N SER A 86 5.68 4.07 -13.68
CA SER A 86 4.47 4.64 -14.31
C SER A 86 4.75 5.40 -15.62
N GLY A 87 6.01 5.54 -16.04
CA GLY A 87 6.38 6.42 -17.16
C GLY A 87 6.06 7.90 -16.90
N GLY A 88 5.94 8.32 -15.64
CA GLY A 88 5.55 9.68 -15.24
C GLY A 88 4.07 10.01 -15.50
N ASN A 89 3.24 9.01 -15.75
CA ASN A 89 1.83 9.19 -16.07
C ASN A 89 0.89 9.05 -14.87
N PHE A 90 1.40 8.65 -13.71
CA PHE A 90 0.61 8.55 -12.49
C PHE A 90 0.84 9.79 -11.61
N ILE A 91 -0.20 10.20 -10.92
CA ILE A 91 -0.20 11.36 -10.01
C ILE A 91 -0.73 10.96 -8.65
N GLY A 92 -0.25 11.60 -7.59
CA GLY A 92 -0.68 11.30 -6.23
C GLY A 92 0.48 11.06 -5.27
N GLY A 93 0.48 9.92 -4.61
CA GLY A 93 1.49 9.49 -3.63
C GLY A 93 1.27 10.06 -2.23
N GLY A 94 0.22 10.84 -2.03
CA GLY A 94 -0.17 11.27 -0.70
C GLY A 94 -0.95 10.19 0.03
N GLY A 95 -0.78 10.09 1.34
CA GLY A 95 -1.44 9.12 2.19
C GLY A 95 -1.78 9.65 3.56
N ALA A 96 -2.38 8.81 4.38
CA ALA A 96 -2.69 9.09 5.77
C ALA A 96 -2.20 7.95 6.66
N PRO A 97 -1.85 8.23 7.92
CA PRO A 97 -1.50 7.20 8.88
C PRO A 97 -2.69 6.29 9.20
N ILE A 98 -2.42 4.99 9.20
CA ILE A 98 -3.32 3.97 9.75
C ILE A 98 -2.59 3.28 10.90
N ILE A 99 -3.25 3.24 12.06
CA ILE A 99 -2.65 2.75 13.28
C ILE A 99 -3.18 1.35 13.60
N LYS A 100 -2.27 0.46 13.99
CA LYS A 100 -2.59 -0.82 14.62
C LYS A 100 -1.98 -0.82 16.02
N TRP A 101 -2.81 -0.51 17.02
CA TRP A 101 -2.41 -0.55 18.41
C TRP A 101 -2.10 -1.98 18.86
N PRO A 102 -1.21 -2.16 19.82
CA PRO A 102 -0.95 -3.44 20.45
C PRO A 102 -2.19 -4.05 21.09
N ASP A 103 -2.38 -5.35 20.88
CA ASP A 103 -3.31 -6.20 21.60
C ASP A 103 -2.57 -7.44 22.09
N SER A 104 -1.82 -7.29 23.18
CA SER A 104 -0.99 -8.34 23.74
C SER A 104 -1.76 -9.55 24.29
N GLY A 105 -3.09 -9.41 24.48
CA GLY A 105 -3.99 -10.50 24.84
C GLY A 105 -4.62 -11.21 23.64
N GLY A 106 -4.45 -10.65 22.44
CA GLY A 106 -5.00 -11.17 21.20
C GLY A 106 -4.28 -12.42 20.68
N GLN A 107 -4.98 -13.14 19.80
CA GLN A 107 -4.37 -14.24 19.06
C GLN A 107 -3.93 -13.74 17.69
N TRP A 108 -2.67 -14.00 17.35
CA TRP A 108 -2.17 -13.70 16.03
C TRP A 108 -2.59 -14.76 15.01
N SER A 109 -2.97 -14.30 13.84
CA SER A 109 -3.15 -15.13 12.66
C SER A 109 -2.92 -14.30 11.41
N LEU A 110 -2.44 -14.91 10.34
CA LEU A 110 -2.50 -14.28 9.02
C LEU A 110 -3.96 -14.05 8.62
N PRO A 111 -4.25 -12.93 7.91
CA PRO A 111 -5.59 -12.65 7.41
C PRO A 111 -6.10 -13.78 6.52
N ARG A 112 -7.35 -14.20 6.73
CA ARG A 112 -8.01 -15.20 5.88
C ARG A 112 -8.62 -14.61 4.62
N SER A 113 -8.84 -13.30 4.62
CA SER A 113 -9.39 -12.53 3.50
C SER A 113 -8.41 -11.45 3.06
N SER A 114 -8.50 -11.07 1.81
CA SER A 114 -7.76 -9.97 1.22
C SER A 114 -8.70 -9.01 0.51
N HIS A 115 -8.21 -7.87 0.10
CA HIS A 115 -8.87 -6.96 -0.82
C HIS A 115 -7.84 -6.42 -1.82
N ILE A 116 -8.31 -5.80 -2.88
CA ILE A 116 -7.54 -4.96 -3.79
C ILE A 116 -8.04 -3.53 -3.65
N ASP A 117 -7.19 -2.56 -3.96
CA ASP A 117 -7.59 -1.17 -3.84
C ASP A 117 -8.49 -0.69 -4.99
N GLY A 118 -9.27 0.34 -4.69
CA GLY A 118 -10.15 0.99 -5.65
C GLY A 118 -11.48 0.29 -5.93
N TYR A 119 -11.76 -0.83 -5.26
CA TYR A 119 -12.97 -1.63 -5.48
C TYR A 119 -13.81 -1.84 -4.23
N GLY A 120 -13.59 -1.08 -3.18
CA GLY A 120 -14.39 -1.20 -1.96
C GLY A 120 -15.66 -0.35 -1.97
N PRO A 121 -16.75 -0.80 -1.30
CA PRO A 121 -17.86 0.10 -1.02
C PRO A 121 -17.40 1.27 -0.13
N PRO A 122 -17.76 2.50 -0.38
CA PRO A 122 -18.70 2.95 -1.40
C PRO A 122 -18.02 3.42 -2.70
N SER A 123 -17.00 2.74 -3.21
CA SER A 123 -16.31 3.20 -4.43
C SER A 123 -17.28 3.24 -5.61
N GLN A 124 -17.53 4.43 -6.11
CA GLN A 124 -18.29 4.64 -7.34
C GLN A 124 -17.39 4.69 -8.58
N HIS A 125 -16.07 4.71 -8.36
CA HIS A 125 -15.06 4.87 -9.39
C HIS A 125 -13.96 3.81 -9.24
N PRO A 126 -14.17 2.58 -9.74
CA PRO A 126 -13.17 1.53 -9.69
C PRO A 126 -11.87 1.97 -10.36
N GLU A 127 -10.75 1.81 -9.65
CA GLU A 127 -9.45 2.32 -10.10
C GLU A 127 -8.72 1.35 -11.03
N GLY A 128 -9.12 0.10 -11.02
CA GLY A 128 -8.51 -0.93 -11.86
C GLY A 128 -7.03 -1.14 -11.58
N GLY A 129 -6.33 -1.70 -12.54
CA GLY A 129 -4.88 -1.93 -12.49
C GLY A 129 -4.03 -0.68 -12.72
N LEU A 130 -4.61 0.52 -12.70
CA LEU A 130 -3.93 1.79 -12.97
C LEU A 130 -3.57 2.55 -11.68
N VAL A 131 -3.22 1.78 -10.63
CA VAL A 131 -2.82 2.28 -9.32
C VAL A 131 -1.48 1.68 -8.92
N LEU A 132 -0.58 2.54 -8.47
CA LEU A 132 0.62 2.18 -7.74
C LEU A 132 0.44 2.59 -6.27
N GLY A 133 0.51 1.63 -5.37
CA GLY A 133 0.50 1.87 -3.93
C GLY A 133 1.90 1.92 -3.34
N ALA A 134 2.04 2.59 -2.21
CA ALA A 134 3.23 2.55 -1.37
C ALA A 134 2.84 2.51 0.10
N THR A 135 3.61 1.78 0.87
CA THR A 135 3.44 1.70 2.32
C THR A 135 4.80 1.79 3.00
N THR A 136 4.89 2.59 4.05
CA THR A 136 6.02 2.65 4.96
C THR A 136 5.54 2.70 6.40
N ASN A 137 6.40 2.35 7.35
CA ASN A 137 6.09 2.45 8.77
C ASN A 137 6.94 3.55 9.43
N LEU A 138 6.35 4.30 10.36
CA LEU A 138 7.05 5.34 11.11
C LEU A 138 8.02 4.79 12.17
N HIS A 139 7.79 3.59 12.65
CA HIS A 139 8.65 2.87 13.61
C HIS A 139 8.96 1.48 13.05
N ASP A 140 9.98 0.84 13.59
CA ASP A 140 10.30 -0.53 13.25
C ASP A 140 9.11 -1.45 13.50
N VAL A 141 8.84 -2.34 12.58
CA VAL A 141 7.76 -3.31 12.68
C VAL A 141 8.33 -4.71 12.56
N GLU A 142 8.19 -5.45 13.62
CA GLU A 142 8.53 -6.87 13.68
C GLU A 142 7.35 -7.74 13.22
N SER A 143 7.64 -8.98 12.84
CA SER A 143 6.59 -9.96 12.55
C SER A 143 5.56 -10.01 13.68
N LYS A 144 4.29 -10.19 13.34
CA LYS A 144 3.13 -10.15 14.23
C LYS A 144 2.80 -8.78 14.83
N GLY A 145 3.46 -7.74 14.37
CA GLY A 145 3.28 -6.35 14.82
C GLY A 145 2.20 -5.58 14.07
N GLY A 146 1.15 -6.21 13.57
CA GLY A 146 0.10 -5.52 12.83
C GLY A 146 0.50 -5.18 11.39
N CYS A 147 1.31 -6.01 10.77
CA CYS A 147 1.93 -5.78 9.49
C CYS A 147 0.92 -5.54 8.36
N PHE A 148 1.35 -4.80 7.34
CA PHE A 148 0.76 -4.88 6.02
C PHE A 148 1.05 -6.29 5.47
N VAL A 149 0.00 -7.01 5.11
CA VAL A 149 0.09 -8.37 4.57
C VAL A 149 -0.32 -8.34 3.12
N TYR A 150 0.47 -8.95 2.26
CA TYR A 150 0.26 -8.97 0.83
C TYR A 150 0.44 -10.38 0.26
N TRP A 151 -0.14 -10.63 -0.91
CA TRP A 151 -0.05 -11.91 -1.62
C TRP A 151 0.78 -11.72 -2.89
N PRO A 152 2.07 -12.10 -2.90
CA PRO A 152 2.93 -12.00 -4.07
C PRO A 152 2.31 -12.64 -5.31
N GLY A 153 2.37 -11.96 -6.46
CA GLY A 153 1.83 -12.44 -7.73
C GLY A 153 0.31 -12.35 -7.88
N SER A 154 -0.44 -12.00 -6.83
CA SER A 154 -1.92 -11.93 -6.90
C SER A 154 -2.45 -10.87 -7.85
N HIS A 155 -1.65 -9.88 -8.22
CA HIS A 155 -2.03 -8.89 -9.24
C HIS A 155 -2.23 -9.53 -10.62
N LEU A 156 -1.45 -10.58 -10.95
CA LEU A 156 -1.63 -11.35 -12.18
C LEU A 156 -2.90 -12.20 -12.14
N SER A 157 -3.19 -12.85 -11.02
CA SER A 157 -4.43 -13.62 -10.89
C SER A 157 -5.68 -12.74 -10.88
N THR A 158 -5.58 -11.54 -10.31
CA THR A 158 -6.64 -10.52 -10.40
C THR A 158 -6.86 -10.10 -11.85
N TYR A 159 -5.78 -9.81 -12.57
CA TYR A 159 -5.83 -9.48 -14.00
C TYR A 159 -6.44 -10.60 -14.82
N ASP A 160 -5.96 -11.84 -14.68
CA ASP A 160 -6.50 -13.01 -15.38
C ASP A 160 -8.00 -13.23 -15.12
N TYR A 161 -8.44 -12.98 -13.89
CA TYR A 161 -9.86 -13.03 -13.56
C TYR A 161 -10.65 -11.97 -14.33
N LEU A 162 -10.19 -10.72 -14.33
CA LEU A 162 -10.89 -9.61 -15.02
C LEU A 162 -10.85 -9.75 -16.53
N VAL A 163 -9.80 -10.32 -17.12
CA VAL A 163 -9.78 -10.67 -18.56
C VAL A 163 -10.85 -11.70 -18.91
N ARG A 164 -11.10 -12.66 -18.03
CA ARG A 164 -12.17 -13.67 -18.21
C ARG A 164 -13.58 -13.13 -17.88
N HIS A 165 -13.66 -12.07 -17.09
CA HIS A 165 -14.89 -11.44 -16.62
C HIS A 165 -14.84 -9.92 -16.83
N PRO A 166 -14.72 -9.45 -18.08
CA PRO A 166 -14.47 -8.02 -18.37
C PRO A 166 -15.61 -7.10 -17.90
N GLU A 167 -16.83 -7.62 -17.81
CA GLU A 167 -17.99 -6.90 -17.26
C GLU A 167 -17.82 -6.54 -15.78
N GLN A 168 -16.93 -7.23 -15.07
CA GLN A 168 -16.71 -7.05 -13.63
C GLN A 168 -15.63 -6.03 -13.29
N ILE A 169 -14.95 -5.46 -14.28
CA ILE A 169 -13.92 -4.43 -14.02
C ILE A 169 -14.48 -3.17 -13.34
N ASN A 170 -15.79 -3.00 -13.37
CA ASN A 170 -16.51 -1.95 -12.65
C ASN A 170 -16.74 -2.27 -11.15
N GLY A 171 -16.22 -3.40 -10.64
CA GLY A 171 -16.38 -3.82 -9.26
C GLY A 171 -17.58 -4.71 -8.96
N SER A 172 -18.30 -5.19 -9.97
CA SER A 172 -19.50 -6.04 -9.79
C SER A 172 -19.18 -7.46 -9.27
N PHE A 173 -17.91 -7.82 -9.14
CA PHE A 173 -17.45 -9.04 -8.44
C PHE A 173 -17.59 -8.97 -6.92
N LEU A 174 -17.86 -7.79 -6.38
CA LEU A 174 -18.18 -7.61 -4.96
C LEU A 174 -19.58 -8.16 -4.73
N ASP A 175 -19.70 -9.16 -3.88
CA ASP A 175 -21.02 -9.67 -3.47
C ASP A 175 -21.74 -8.66 -2.56
N ASN A 176 -23.00 -8.96 -2.21
CA ASN A 176 -23.80 -8.11 -1.34
C ASN A 176 -23.25 -8.01 0.10
N GLU A 177 -22.33 -8.87 0.49
CA GLU A 177 -21.61 -8.87 1.77
C GLU A 177 -20.26 -8.12 1.68
N GLY A 178 -19.85 -7.75 0.46
CA GLY A 178 -18.92 -6.66 0.21
C GLY A 178 -17.48 -7.03 -0.09
N TRP A 179 -16.99 -8.28 0.01
CA TRP A 179 -15.54 -8.48 -0.09
C TRP A 179 -15.10 -9.92 -0.41
N ASN A 180 -15.54 -10.50 -1.50
CA ASN A 180 -15.04 -11.82 -1.89
C ASN A 180 -13.84 -11.74 -2.86
N TYR A 181 -12.65 -11.40 -2.34
CA TYR A 181 -11.40 -11.41 -3.09
C TYR A 181 -10.64 -12.75 -3.00
N THR A 182 -11.27 -13.78 -2.45
CA THR A 182 -10.63 -15.09 -2.21
C THR A 182 -10.11 -15.71 -3.51
N GLU A 183 -10.83 -15.52 -4.63
CA GLU A 183 -10.40 -16.07 -5.92
C GLU A 183 -9.11 -15.40 -6.43
N PHE A 184 -8.90 -14.10 -6.16
CA PHE A 184 -7.69 -13.39 -6.56
C PHE A 184 -6.48 -13.87 -5.77
N SER A 185 -6.61 -14.02 -4.46
CA SER A 185 -5.51 -14.46 -3.60
C SER A 185 -5.14 -15.93 -3.77
N LYS A 186 -6.09 -16.79 -4.21
CA LYS A 186 -5.79 -18.19 -4.51
C LYS A 186 -4.81 -18.40 -5.67
N GLY A 187 -4.75 -17.45 -6.61
CA GLY A 187 -3.83 -17.50 -7.74
C GLY A 187 -2.47 -16.85 -7.45
N ALA A 188 -2.23 -16.38 -6.23
CA ALA A 188 -0.94 -15.83 -5.84
C ALA A 188 0.17 -16.89 -5.94
N THR A 189 1.38 -16.45 -6.29
CA THR A 189 2.55 -17.34 -6.41
C THR A 189 3.04 -17.84 -5.06
N GLU A 190 2.77 -17.06 -4.01
CA GLU A 190 3.11 -17.37 -2.64
C GLU A 190 1.93 -17.09 -1.71
N GLY A 191 1.96 -17.65 -0.51
CA GLY A 191 0.99 -17.36 0.53
C GLY A 191 1.10 -15.92 1.05
N PRO A 192 0.18 -15.51 1.94
CA PRO A 192 0.22 -14.18 2.54
C PRO A 192 1.53 -13.94 3.28
N THR A 193 2.17 -12.81 2.96
CA THR A 193 3.49 -12.41 3.47
C THR A 193 3.36 -11.12 4.27
N GLU A 194 3.95 -11.06 5.46
CA GLU A 194 4.00 -9.86 6.27
C GLU A 194 5.09 -8.91 5.77
N PHE A 195 4.76 -7.64 5.59
CA PHE A 195 5.74 -6.57 5.44
C PHE A 195 6.18 -6.10 6.83
N HIS A 196 7.21 -6.73 7.35
CA HIS A 196 7.92 -6.29 8.55
C HIS A 196 9.30 -5.79 8.17
N ALA A 197 9.70 -4.63 8.68
CA ALA A 197 10.92 -3.95 8.26
C ALA A 197 11.30 -2.83 9.25
N PRO A 198 12.56 -2.38 9.21
CA PRO A 198 12.97 -1.14 9.85
C PRO A 198 12.15 0.05 9.35
N ALA A 199 11.96 1.05 10.22
CA ALA A 199 11.29 2.30 9.91
C ALA A 199 11.89 2.97 8.67
N GLY A 200 11.04 3.56 7.84
CA GLY A 200 11.48 4.21 6.61
C GLY A 200 11.76 3.29 5.42
N THR A 201 11.65 1.96 5.58
CA THR A 201 11.57 1.04 4.45
C THR A 201 10.22 1.20 3.77
N VAL A 202 10.20 1.23 2.43
CA VAL A 202 8.97 1.40 1.63
C VAL A 202 8.73 0.14 0.82
N ILE A 203 7.51 -0.38 0.84
CA ILE A 203 7.02 -1.33 -0.14
C ILE A 203 6.17 -0.59 -1.18
N LEU A 204 6.54 -0.70 -2.46
CA LEU A 204 5.71 -0.33 -3.61
C LEU A 204 4.88 -1.55 -4.01
N TRP A 205 3.63 -1.35 -4.40
CA TRP A 205 2.76 -2.47 -4.78
C TRP A 205 1.75 -2.07 -5.85
N HIS A 206 1.41 -3.04 -6.73
CA HIS A 206 0.44 -2.88 -7.80
C HIS A 206 -0.99 -2.85 -7.23
N GLY A 207 -1.87 -1.98 -7.74
CA GLY A 207 -3.24 -1.82 -7.23
C GLY A 207 -4.08 -3.09 -7.23
N PHE A 208 -3.80 -4.03 -8.13
CA PHE A 208 -4.43 -5.34 -8.17
C PHE A 208 -3.84 -6.36 -7.20
N MET A 209 -2.78 -6.03 -6.49
CA MET A 209 -2.21 -6.95 -5.50
C MET A 209 -3.14 -7.07 -4.30
N CYS A 210 -3.53 -8.29 -3.99
CA CYS A 210 -4.29 -8.62 -2.79
C CYS A 210 -3.50 -8.27 -1.53
N HIS A 211 -4.14 -7.57 -0.60
CA HIS A 211 -3.51 -7.20 0.66
C HIS A 211 -4.52 -7.06 1.80
N ASN A 212 -4.02 -6.99 3.02
CA ASN A 212 -4.80 -6.75 4.25
C ASN A 212 -3.85 -6.31 5.38
N GLY A 213 -4.35 -6.16 6.61
CA GLY A 213 -3.56 -5.97 7.81
C GLY A 213 -3.66 -7.16 8.75
N SER A 214 -2.55 -7.55 9.40
CA SER A 214 -2.56 -8.56 10.46
C SER A 214 -2.93 -7.94 11.83
N PRO A 215 -3.33 -8.76 12.84
CA PRO A 215 -3.38 -8.31 14.22
C PRO A 215 -2.00 -7.88 14.72
N ASN A 216 -1.96 -6.92 15.65
CA ASN A 216 -0.75 -6.53 16.35
C ASN A 216 -0.74 -7.15 17.74
N VAL A 217 0.03 -8.20 17.94
CA VAL A 217 0.19 -8.86 19.25
C VAL A 217 1.53 -8.54 19.92
N ASN A 218 2.31 -7.63 19.33
CA ASN A 218 3.55 -7.12 19.92
C ASN A 218 3.22 -5.99 20.93
N THR A 219 4.23 -5.33 21.44
CA THR A 219 4.11 -4.28 22.45
C THR A 219 4.20 -2.87 21.88
N THR A 220 4.57 -2.73 20.61
CA THR A 220 4.73 -1.44 19.92
C THR A 220 3.63 -1.22 18.88
N PRO A 221 3.12 0.00 18.73
CA PRO A 221 2.12 0.30 17.71
C PRO A 221 2.72 0.28 16.30
N ARG A 222 2.00 -0.28 15.33
CA ARG A 222 2.34 -0.10 13.93
C ARG A 222 1.64 1.13 13.37
N ILE A 223 2.40 2.07 12.88
CA ILE A 223 1.93 3.31 12.27
C ILE A 223 2.35 3.31 10.81
N GLY A 224 1.45 2.84 9.94
CA GLY A 224 1.70 2.75 8.52
C GLY A 224 1.21 3.99 7.79
N ILE A 225 2.06 4.57 6.94
CA ILE A 225 1.71 5.62 5.99
C ILE A 225 1.44 4.95 4.65
N PHE A 226 0.24 5.19 4.11
CA PHE A 226 -0.19 4.64 2.84
C PHE A 226 -0.30 5.74 1.80
N GLY A 227 0.36 5.59 0.67
CA GLY A 227 0.28 6.49 -0.48
C GLY A 227 -0.22 5.76 -1.72
N ARG A 228 -0.88 6.49 -2.62
CA ARG A 228 -1.33 5.95 -3.90
C ARG A 228 -1.10 6.95 -5.01
N TRP A 229 -0.60 6.46 -6.13
CA TRP A 229 -0.55 7.17 -7.40
C TRP A 229 -1.55 6.54 -8.34
N HIS A 230 -2.30 7.39 -9.04
CA HIS A 230 -3.32 6.99 -9.99
C HIS A 230 -2.95 7.48 -11.38
N TYR A 231 -3.25 6.71 -12.40
CA TYR A 231 -3.07 7.14 -13.76
C TYR A 231 -3.88 8.42 -14.05
N LYS A 232 -3.28 9.40 -14.75
CA LYS A 232 -3.87 10.72 -15.00
C LYS A 232 -5.23 10.69 -15.69
N LYS A 233 -5.46 9.66 -16.50
CA LYS A 233 -6.69 9.45 -17.26
C LYS A 233 -7.41 8.18 -16.84
N LEU A 234 -7.40 7.89 -15.57
CA LEU A 234 -7.92 6.66 -14.98
C LEU A 234 -9.33 6.31 -15.47
N GLU A 235 -10.25 7.27 -15.45
CA GLU A 235 -11.65 7.03 -15.81
C GLU A 235 -11.85 6.67 -17.28
N GLU A 236 -11.01 7.22 -18.15
CA GLU A 236 -11.05 6.97 -19.59
C GLU A 236 -10.42 5.62 -19.95
N MET A 237 -9.36 5.24 -19.25
CA MET A 237 -8.42 4.18 -19.68
C MET A 237 -8.50 2.91 -18.85
N ARG A 238 -9.28 2.87 -17.78
CA ARG A 238 -9.33 1.69 -16.89
C ARG A 238 -9.72 0.38 -17.56
N TYR A 239 -10.47 0.45 -18.65
CA TYR A 239 -10.88 -0.74 -19.43
C TYR A 239 -9.78 -1.25 -20.37
N ASP A 240 -8.83 -0.38 -20.73
CA ASP A 240 -7.76 -0.70 -21.68
C ASP A 240 -6.77 -1.73 -21.13
N ILE A 241 -6.68 -1.86 -19.79
CA ILE A 241 -5.82 -2.83 -19.14
C ILE A 241 -6.22 -4.27 -19.40
N LEU A 242 -7.45 -4.53 -19.88
CA LEU A 242 -7.89 -5.88 -20.21
C LEU A 242 -7.14 -6.47 -21.43
N ASP A 243 -6.58 -5.62 -22.28
CA ASP A 243 -5.75 -6.04 -23.41
C ASP A 243 -4.30 -6.34 -22.96
N ASP A 244 -3.78 -5.50 -22.06
CA ASP A 244 -2.43 -5.59 -21.52
C ASP A 244 -2.37 -4.85 -20.16
N LEU A 245 -2.06 -5.58 -19.09
CA LEU A 245 -1.96 -5.03 -17.72
C LEU A 245 -0.99 -3.84 -17.64
N TRP A 246 0.04 -3.84 -18.46
CA TRP A 246 1.13 -2.85 -18.42
C TRP A 246 1.00 -1.74 -19.47
N LYS A 247 -0.09 -1.72 -20.26
CA LYS A 247 -0.30 -0.79 -21.38
C LYS A 247 -0.08 0.69 -21.05
N HIS A 248 -0.45 1.11 -19.85
CA HIS A 248 -0.35 2.50 -19.39
C HIS A 248 0.74 2.71 -18.34
N TRP A 249 1.52 1.69 -18.06
CA TRP A 249 2.73 1.76 -17.24
C TRP A 249 3.95 2.11 -18.08
N GLY A 250 5.04 2.53 -17.45
CA GLY A 250 6.30 2.85 -18.12
C GLY A 250 7.28 1.68 -18.30
N ILE A 251 6.81 0.44 -18.11
CA ILE A 251 7.62 -0.77 -17.96
C ILE A 251 7.16 -1.92 -18.83
#